data_57f94e9d671a8d44959841c5dfdf4207
#
_entry.id   57f94e9d671a8d44959841c5dfdf4207
#
_cell.length_a   1.000
_cell.length_b   1.000
_cell.length_c   1.000
_cell.angle_alpha   90.00
_cell.angle_beta   90.00
_cell.angle_gamma   90.00
#
_symmetry.space_group_name_H-M   'P 1'
#
loop_
_entity.id
_entity.type
_entity.pdbx_description
1 polymer ?
#
loop_
_entity_poly.entity_id
_entity_poly.type
_entity_poly.pdbx_seq_one_letter_code
_entity_poly.pdbx_strand_id
1 'polypeptide(L)'
;MKKKECGYSLIDVGLFSILIGIMIANIYVTKQRFVNSYYHKQFSLAACSYANAFSRYINIANPPYNISMEQMKNKGVISPFAKSQIGYFTVSFQTVQKDGYRYGLMKLHSNKKITVEDEELLSRNIGIYSSVKGTNSLKALYYNIDFPGISKPGDGDIYAIIPPHYSKYQKCR
;
A
#
# COMPACT_ATOMS: atom_id res chain seq x y z
N MET A 1 58.71 25.29 31.38
CA MET A 1 57.94 24.10 30.96
C MET A 1 57.42 24.33 29.56
N LYS A 2 57.95 23.66 28.51
CA LYS A 2 57.42 23.77 27.12
C LYS A 2 56.19 22.86 27.03
N LYS A 3 54.98 23.45 26.79
CA LYS A 3 53.79 22.68 26.40
C LYS A 3 54.10 22.00 25.06
N LYS A 4 54.15 20.66 25.06
CA LYS A 4 54.10 19.87 23.82
C LYS A 4 52.70 20.11 23.19
N GLU A 5 52.65 20.83 22.11
CA GLU A 5 51.49 20.87 21.25
C GLU A 5 51.46 19.53 20.51
N CYS A 6 50.55 18.66 20.90
CA CYS A 6 50.29 17.43 20.12
C CYS A 6 49.52 17.88 18.86
N GLY A 7 50.27 18.11 17.78
CA GLY A 7 49.69 18.28 16.45
C GLY A 7 49.00 16.97 16.05
N TYR A 8 47.71 17.03 15.76
CA TYR A 8 47.00 15.90 15.17
C TYR A 8 47.70 15.51 13.86
N SER A 9 47.99 14.23 13.72
CA SER A 9 48.53 13.70 12.47
C SER A 9 47.50 13.87 11.37
N LEU A 10 47.96 14.18 10.16
CA LEU A 10 47.07 14.28 8.98
C LEU A 10 46.30 12.96 8.76
N ILE A 11 46.85 11.84 9.22
CA ILE A 11 46.23 10.53 9.23
C ILE A 11 45.04 10.50 10.21
N ASP A 12 45.17 11.09 11.40
CA ASP A 12 44.09 11.10 12.41
C ASP A 12 42.90 11.93 11.92
N VAL A 13 43.16 13.06 11.26
CA VAL A 13 42.08 13.88 10.65
C VAL A 13 41.41 13.13 9.51
N GLY A 14 42.18 12.40 8.69
CA GLY A 14 41.62 11.57 7.63
C GLY A 14 40.73 10.45 8.16
N LEU A 15 41.19 9.72 9.17
CA LEU A 15 40.41 8.64 9.83
C LEU A 15 39.12 9.17 10.47
N PHE A 16 39.19 10.33 11.14
CA PHE A 16 38.03 10.94 11.78
C PHE A 16 36.99 11.37 10.75
N SER A 17 37.42 11.92 9.62
CA SER A 17 36.56 12.30 8.50
C SER A 17 35.83 11.10 7.89
N ILE A 18 36.52 9.97 7.73
CA ILE A 18 35.93 8.72 7.23
C ILE A 18 34.87 8.20 8.22
N LEU A 19 35.14 8.19 9.54
CA LEU A 19 34.22 7.75 10.57
C LEU A 19 32.95 8.62 10.58
N ILE A 20 33.10 9.94 10.48
CA ILE A 20 31.95 10.86 10.39
C ILE A 20 31.13 10.55 9.12
N GLY A 21 31.76 10.35 7.98
CA GLY A 21 31.11 10.00 6.72
C GLY A 21 30.28 8.71 6.84
N ILE A 22 30.81 7.68 7.46
CA ILE A 22 30.11 6.41 7.72
C ILE A 22 28.92 6.62 8.66
N MET A 23 29.07 7.42 9.73
CA MET A 23 27.99 7.72 10.66
C MET A 23 26.84 8.47 9.95
N ILE A 24 27.15 9.49 9.15
CA ILE A 24 26.14 10.26 8.40
C ILE A 24 25.42 9.35 7.41
N ALA A 25 26.13 8.50 6.67
CA ALA A 25 25.55 7.55 5.74
C ALA A 25 24.58 6.57 6.45
N ASN A 26 24.98 6.03 7.60
CA ASN A 26 24.13 5.13 8.40
C ASN A 26 22.86 5.83 8.92
N ILE A 27 22.99 7.07 9.39
CA ILE A 27 21.82 7.86 9.86
C ILE A 27 20.85 8.09 8.70
N TYR A 28 21.37 8.45 7.52
CA TYR A 28 20.54 8.68 6.33
C TYR A 28 19.76 7.43 5.92
N VAL A 29 20.46 6.28 5.80
CA VAL A 29 19.86 4.98 5.44
C VAL A 29 18.80 4.57 6.46
N THR A 30 19.10 4.73 7.75
CA THR A 30 18.16 4.38 8.85
C THR A 30 16.92 5.26 8.79
N LYS A 31 17.08 6.58 8.58
CA LYS A 31 15.96 7.52 8.42
C LYS A 31 15.09 7.15 7.22
N GLN A 32 15.70 6.82 6.09
CA GLN A 32 14.95 6.44 4.88
C GLN A 32 14.17 5.14 5.08
N ARG A 33 14.76 4.13 5.72
CA ARG A 33 14.08 2.88 6.07
C ARG A 33 12.89 3.13 7.01
N PHE A 34 13.06 3.98 8.02
CA PHE A 34 12.00 4.33 8.95
C PHE A 34 10.84 5.04 8.26
N VAL A 35 11.12 6.04 7.41
CA VAL A 35 10.10 6.78 6.65
C VAL A 35 9.34 5.84 5.72
N ASN A 36 10.05 4.97 4.99
CA ASN A 36 9.40 3.99 4.13
C ASN A 36 8.52 3.03 4.91
N SER A 37 9.00 2.47 6.02
CA SER A 37 8.23 1.56 6.88
C SER A 37 6.98 2.23 7.44
N TYR A 38 7.09 3.48 7.89
CA TYR A 38 5.96 4.26 8.36
C TYR A 38 4.94 4.51 7.25
N TYR A 39 5.40 4.91 6.05
CA TYR A 39 4.53 5.09 4.89
C TYR A 39 3.78 3.81 4.52
N HIS A 40 4.49 2.67 4.44
CA HIS A 40 3.88 1.37 4.13
C HIS A 40 2.80 1.00 5.15
N LYS A 41 3.05 1.22 6.43
CA LYS A 41 2.07 0.97 7.49
C LYS A 41 0.83 1.85 7.36
N GLN A 42 1.00 3.15 7.13
CA GLN A 42 -0.12 4.09 6.95
C GLN A 42 -0.93 3.77 5.69
N PHE A 43 -0.25 3.44 4.59
CA PHE A 43 -0.88 3.00 3.36
C PHE A 43 -1.72 1.74 3.58
N SER A 44 -1.17 0.73 4.24
CA SER A 44 -1.84 -0.52 4.54
C SER A 44 -3.09 -0.33 5.40
N LEU A 45 -3.00 0.47 6.45
CA LEU A 45 -4.14 0.81 7.32
C LEU A 45 -5.24 1.55 6.55
N ALA A 46 -4.87 2.52 5.72
CA ALA A 46 -5.82 3.25 4.89
C ALA A 46 -6.50 2.32 3.87
N ALA A 47 -5.73 1.53 3.13
CA ALA A 47 -6.26 0.59 2.15
C ALA A 47 -7.21 -0.43 2.80
N CYS A 48 -6.85 -0.98 3.95
CA CYS A 48 -7.71 -1.87 4.73
C CYS A 48 -9.01 -1.18 5.17
N SER A 49 -8.95 0.08 5.60
CA SER A 49 -10.14 0.85 5.97
C SER A 49 -11.10 1.04 4.79
N TYR A 50 -10.56 1.35 3.60
CA TYR A 50 -11.36 1.47 2.38
C TYR A 50 -11.96 0.12 1.96
N ALA A 51 -11.20 -0.97 2.06
CA ALA A 51 -11.69 -2.32 1.77
C ALA A 51 -12.84 -2.71 2.71
N ASN A 52 -12.73 -2.41 4.01
CA ASN A 52 -13.78 -2.65 4.99
C ASN A 52 -15.04 -1.81 4.73
N ALA A 53 -14.88 -0.53 4.36
CA ALA A 53 -16.00 0.33 4.00
C ALA A 53 -16.71 -0.19 2.74
N PHE A 54 -15.93 -0.62 1.74
CA PHE A 54 -16.46 -1.18 0.51
C PHE A 54 -17.18 -2.50 0.73
N SER A 55 -16.65 -3.40 1.57
CA SER A 55 -17.34 -4.64 1.96
C SER A 55 -18.72 -4.36 2.60
N ARG A 56 -18.78 -3.37 3.50
CA ARG A 56 -20.06 -2.97 4.09
C ARG A 56 -21.03 -2.45 3.04
N TYR A 57 -20.55 -1.66 2.08
CA TYR A 57 -21.38 -1.14 0.99
C TYR A 57 -21.98 -2.27 0.13
N ILE A 58 -21.18 -3.25 -0.27
CA ILE A 58 -21.62 -4.40 -1.06
C ILE A 58 -22.73 -5.19 -0.33
N ASN A 59 -22.61 -5.32 0.99
CA ASN A 59 -23.57 -6.08 1.79
C ASN A 59 -24.90 -5.35 2.03
N ILE A 60 -24.90 -4.01 2.02
CA ILE A 60 -26.10 -3.20 2.29
C ILE A 60 -26.85 -2.88 1.00
N ALA A 61 -26.12 -2.60 -0.07
CA ALA A 61 -26.68 -2.16 -1.34
C ALA A 61 -26.58 -3.29 -2.38
N ASN A 62 -27.47 -3.25 -3.37
CA ASN A 62 -27.28 -4.02 -4.60
C ASN A 62 -26.52 -3.15 -5.61
N PRO A 63 -25.18 -3.04 -5.49
CA PRO A 63 -24.43 -2.00 -6.17
C PRO A 63 -24.31 -2.26 -7.66
N PRO A 64 -24.22 -1.20 -8.48
CA PRO A 64 -23.85 -1.31 -9.89
C PRO A 64 -22.44 -1.88 -10.02
N TYR A 65 -22.05 -2.20 -11.24
CA TYR A 65 -20.71 -2.77 -11.53
C TYR A 65 -19.57 -1.85 -11.08
N ASN A 66 -19.64 -0.56 -11.41
CA ASN A 66 -18.69 0.46 -10.98
C ASN A 66 -19.30 1.29 -9.84
N ILE A 67 -18.51 1.52 -8.80
CA ILE A 67 -18.97 2.19 -7.60
C ILE A 67 -18.11 3.44 -7.37
N SER A 68 -18.77 4.57 -7.25
CA SER A 68 -18.11 5.83 -6.93
C SER A 68 -17.91 5.99 -5.42
N MET A 69 -16.91 6.79 -5.04
CA MET A 69 -16.71 7.19 -3.65
C MET A 69 -17.93 7.92 -3.07
N GLU A 70 -18.61 8.73 -3.87
CA GLU A 70 -19.80 9.48 -3.46
C GLU A 70 -20.98 8.54 -3.11
N GLN A 71 -21.16 7.46 -3.85
CA GLN A 71 -22.18 6.47 -3.52
C GLN A 71 -21.93 5.83 -2.15
N MET A 72 -20.67 5.57 -1.81
CA MET A 72 -20.28 5.03 -0.50
C MET A 72 -20.48 6.06 0.63
N LYS A 73 -20.18 7.33 0.38
CA LYS A 73 -20.42 8.45 1.31
C LYS A 73 -21.91 8.61 1.58
N ASN A 74 -22.72 8.64 0.53
CA ASN A 74 -24.19 8.80 0.64
C ASN A 74 -24.86 7.66 1.43
N LYS A 75 -24.26 6.48 1.44
CA LYS A 75 -24.70 5.34 2.27
C LYS A 75 -24.10 5.34 3.67
N GLY A 76 -23.28 6.33 4.02
CA GLY A 76 -22.66 6.44 5.34
C GLY A 76 -21.67 5.34 5.71
N VAL A 77 -21.19 4.56 4.72
CA VAL A 77 -20.25 3.46 4.97
C VAL A 77 -18.80 3.94 5.04
N ILE A 78 -18.52 5.13 4.52
CA ILE A 78 -17.22 5.79 4.56
C ILE A 78 -17.42 7.25 5.01
N SER A 79 -16.37 7.81 5.61
CA SER A 79 -16.40 9.21 6.04
C SER A 79 -16.72 10.17 4.87
N PRO A 80 -17.56 11.21 5.07
CA PRO A 80 -17.81 12.23 4.06
C PRO A 80 -16.52 12.97 3.62
N PHE A 81 -15.50 12.99 4.47
CA PHE A 81 -14.18 13.59 4.16
C PHE A 81 -13.22 12.62 3.48
N ALA A 82 -13.61 11.36 3.27
CA ALA A 82 -12.77 10.40 2.57
C ALA A 82 -12.44 10.88 1.15
N LYS A 83 -11.17 10.77 0.77
CA LYS A 83 -10.68 11.13 -0.56
C LYS A 83 -10.60 9.88 -1.44
N SER A 84 -10.71 10.05 -2.76
CA SER A 84 -10.44 8.95 -3.72
C SER A 84 -8.94 8.64 -3.87
N GLN A 85 -8.13 9.03 -2.90
CA GLN A 85 -6.68 8.88 -2.93
C GLN A 85 -6.13 8.42 -1.58
N ILE A 86 -5.14 7.53 -1.63
CA ILE A 86 -4.32 7.11 -0.50
C ILE A 86 -2.87 7.42 -0.87
N GLY A 87 -2.32 8.50 -0.33
CA GLY A 87 -1.01 8.98 -0.75
C GLY A 87 -1.02 9.37 -2.24
N TYR A 88 -0.21 8.71 -3.04
CA TYR A 88 -0.16 8.90 -4.50
C TYR A 88 -0.98 7.85 -5.29
N PHE A 89 -1.77 7.03 -4.61
CA PHE A 89 -2.66 6.06 -5.24
C PHE A 89 -4.08 6.58 -5.36
N THR A 90 -4.66 6.48 -6.54
CA THR A 90 -6.10 6.68 -6.78
C THR A 90 -6.82 5.37 -6.51
N VAL A 91 -7.90 5.44 -5.73
CA VAL A 91 -8.71 4.28 -5.34
C VAL A 91 -9.97 4.23 -6.20
N SER A 92 -10.23 3.08 -6.80
CA SER A 92 -11.48 2.80 -7.50
C SER A 92 -12.07 1.47 -7.04
N PHE A 93 -13.40 1.32 -7.20
CA PHE A 93 -14.15 0.19 -6.71
C PHE A 93 -15.03 -0.39 -7.81
N GLN A 94 -15.04 -1.71 -7.92
CA GLN A 94 -15.87 -2.45 -8.86
C GLN A 94 -16.47 -3.66 -8.15
N THR A 95 -17.60 -4.15 -8.65
CA THR A 95 -18.14 -5.45 -8.23
C THR A 95 -18.05 -6.43 -9.39
N VAL A 96 -17.77 -7.67 -9.06
CA VAL A 96 -17.73 -8.79 -10.01
C VAL A 96 -18.60 -9.90 -9.45
N GLN A 97 -19.36 -10.55 -10.32
CA GLN A 97 -20.16 -11.72 -9.97
C GLN A 97 -19.47 -12.97 -10.52
N LYS A 98 -19.23 -13.94 -9.64
CA LYS A 98 -18.67 -15.23 -9.99
C LYS A 98 -19.34 -16.32 -9.15
N ASP A 99 -19.74 -17.42 -9.80
CA ASP A 99 -20.36 -18.59 -9.16
C ASP A 99 -21.55 -18.24 -8.24
N GLY A 100 -22.37 -17.27 -8.65
CA GLY A 100 -23.53 -16.79 -7.88
C GLY A 100 -23.18 -15.85 -6.73
N TYR A 101 -21.91 -15.62 -6.43
CA TYR A 101 -21.44 -14.70 -5.39
C TYR A 101 -20.96 -13.38 -5.98
N ARG A 102 -21.18 -12.31 -5.23
CA ARG A 102 -20.70 -10.98 -5.59
C ARG A 102 -19.44 -10.65 -4.79
N TYR A 103 -18.36 -10.36 -5.52
CA TYR A 103 -17.08 -9.94 -4.97
C TYR A 103 -16.85 -8.47 -5.25
N GLY A 104 -16.18 -7.79 -4.35
CA GLY A 104 -15.63 -6.47 -4.59
C GLY A 104 -14.22 -6.56 -5.13
N LEU A 105 -13.87 -5.61 -5.98
CA LEU A 105 -12.51 -5.35 -6.44
C LEU A 105 -12.16 -3.90 -6.13
N MET A 106 -11.21 -3.70 -5.24
CA MET A 106 -10.58 -2.40 -5.00
C MET A 106 -9.30 -2.32 -5.81
N LYS A 107 -9.23 -1.35 -6.71
CA LYS A 107 -8.03 -1.06 -7.50
C LYS A 107 -7.36 0.19 -6.93
N LEU A 108 -6.07 0.12 -6.71
CA LEU A 108 -5.19 1.20 -6.30
C LEU A 108 -4.24 1.50 -7.46
N HIS A 109 -4.45 2.60 -8.15
CA HIS A 109 -3.62 3.03 -9.28
C HIS A 109 -2.62 4.09 -8.83
N SER A 110 -1.34 3.85 -9.06
CA SER A 110 -0.29 4.81 -8.73
C SER A 110 -0.23 5.94 -9.75
N ASN A 111 -0.31 7.18 -9.25
CA ASN A 111 -0.10 8.39 -10.06
C ASN A 111 1.40 8.69 -10.29
N LYS A 112 2.28 7.85 -9.73
CA LYS A 112 3.74 7.93 -9.91
C LYS A 112 4.24 6.61 -10.48
N LYS A 113 5.33 6.69 -11.23
CA LYS A 113 6.02 5.47 -11.66
C LYS A 113 6.58 4.77 -10.43
N ILE A 114 6.21 3.52 -10.23
CA ILE A 114 6.72 2.64 -9.18
C ILE A 114 7.27 1.37 -9.83
N THR A 115 8.15 0.68 -9.12
CA THR A 115 8.71 -0.58 -9.61
C THR A 115 7.75 -1.75 -9.34
N VAL A 116 7.94 -2.86 -10.02
CA VAL A 116 7.15 -4.09 -9.77
C VAL A 116 7.39 -4.59 -8.35
N GLU A 117 8.62 -4.46 -7.85
CA GLU A 117 8.99 -4.83 -6.48
C GLU A 117 8.24 -4.00 -5.44
N ASP A 118 8.08 -2.69 -5.68
CA ASP A 118 7.32 -1.81 -4.81
C ASP A 118 5.82 -2.14 -4.84
N GLU A 119 5.26 -2.43 -6.04
CA GLU A 119 3.87 -2.89 -6.17
C GLU A 119 3.63 -4.17 -5.37
N GLU A 120 4.52 -5.17 -5.50
CA GLU A 120 4.43 -6.42 -4.75
C GLU A 120 4.55 -6.21 -3.24
N LEU A 121 5.48 -5.37 -2.80
CA LEU A 121 5.67 -5.06 -1.39
C LEU A 121 4.42 -4.39 -0.79
N LEU A 122 3.86 -3.40 -1.48
CA LEU A 122 2.65 -2.74 -1.05
C LEU A 122 1.43 -3.68 -1.07
N SER A 123 1.33 -4.55 -2.07
CA SER A 123 0.29 -5.57 -2.14
C SER A 123 0.35 -6.52 -0.94
N ARG A 124 1.54 -7.02 -0.58
CA ARG A 124 1.74 -7.86 0.61
C ARG A 124 1.35 -7.15 1.90
N ASN A 125 1.60 -5.84 1.99
CA ASN A 125 1.23 -5.04 3.16
C ASN A 125 -0.29 -4.83 3.30
N ILE A 126 -1.05 -4.83 2.19
CA ILE A 126 -2.52 -4.82 2.22
C ILE A 126 -3.04 -6.17 2.75
N GLY A 127 -2.41 -7.28 2.40
CA GLY A 127 -2.71 -8.60 2.93
C GLY A 127 -3.01 -9.66 1.86
N ILE A 128 -3.44 -10.83 2.33
CA ILE A 128 -3.61 -12.06 1.53
C ILE A 128 -4.62 -11.96 0.38
N TYR A 129 -5.47 -10.95 0.39
CA TYR A 129 -6.49 -10.71 -0.63
C TYR A 129 -6.03 -9.72 -1.70
N SER A 130 -4.78 -9.27 -1.65
CA SER A 130 -4.25 -8.35 -2.65
C SER A 130 -3.15 -8.98 -3.49
N SER A 131 -3.01 -8.51 -4.71
CA SER A 131 -2.02 -8.97 -5.67
C SER A 131 -1.77 -7.92 -6.74
N VAL A 132 -0.67 -8.09 -7.46
CA VAL A 132 -0.32 -7.36 -8.66
C VAL A 132 -0.58 -8.25 -9.86
N LYS A 133 -1.04 -7.70 -10.97
CA LYS A 133 -1.27 -8.48 -12.19
C LYS A 133 0.02 -9.13 -12.68
N GLY A 134 -0.10 -10.38 -13.13
CA GLY A 134 1.00 -11.17 -13.69
C GLY A 134 1.78 -11.99 -12.67
N THR A 135 1.60 -11.78 -11.38
CA THR A 135 2.03 -12.69 -10.33
C THR A 135 1.00 -13.81 -10.11
N ASN A 136 0.67 -14.54 -11.18
CA ASN A 136 -0.24 -15.67 -11.17
C ASN A 136 -1.50 -15.46 -10.32
N SER A 137 -2.39 -14.67 -10.84
CA SER A 137 -3.74 -14.48 -10.35
C SER A 137 -3.86 -13.77 -8.99
N LEU A 138 -4.86 -12.95 -8.90
CA LEU A 138 -5.44 -12.48 -7.65
C LEU A 138 -5.88 -13.71 -6.83
N LYS A 139 -4.90 -14.49 -6.35
CA LYS A 139 -5.11 -15.62 -5.47
C LYS A 139 -5.28 -15.11 -4.05
N ALA A 140 -6.48 -14.72 -3.69
CA ALA A 140 -6.88 -14.91 -2.30
C ALA A 140 -6.73 -16.42 -2.00
N LEU A 141 -6.30 -16.76 -0.80
CA LEU A 141 -5.98 -18.14 -0.37
C LEU A 141 -7.06 -19.17 -0.74
N TYR A 142 -8.28 -18.75 -1.07
CA TYR A 142 -9.45 -19.55 -1.40
C TYR A 142 -10.18 -19.13 -2.69
N TYR A 143 -9.72 -18.10 -3.40
CA TYR A 143 -10.46 -17.55 -4.53
C TYR A 143 -9.53 -17.25 -5.70
N ASN A 144 -9.61 -18.08 -6.73
CA ASN A 144 -9.10 -17.73 -8.06
C ASN A 144 -10.20 -16.94 -8.77
N ILE A 145 -10.07 -15.64 -8.82
CA ILE A 145 -11.02 -14.78 -9.54
C ILE A 145 -10.27 -14.08 -10.65
N ASP A 146 -10.62 -14.43 -11.88
CA ASP A 146 -10.15 -13.71 -13.05
C ASP A 146 -11.00 -12.46 -13.23
N PHE A 147 -10.35 -11.28 -13.18
CA PHE A 147 -11.00 -10.02 -13.46
C PHE A 147 -10.61 -9.56 -14.86
N PRO A 148 -11.58 -9.27 -15.74
CA PRO A 148 -11.28 -8.70 -17.05
C PRO A 148 -10.72 -7.27 -16.90
N GLY A 149 -9.80 -6.91 -17.78
CA GLY A 149 -9.25 -5.54 -17.84
C GLY A 149 -8.19 -5.21 -16.79
N ILE A 150 -7.60 -6.22 -16.17
CA ILE A 150 -6.48 -6.03 -15.25
C ILE A 150 -5.21 -5.59 -16.02
N SER A 151 -4.51 -4.55 -15.56
CA SER A 151 -3.28 -4.02 -16.13
C SER A 151 -2.10 -5.00 -16.03
N LYS A 152 -1.02 -4.74 -16.76
CA LYS A 152 0.22 -5.53 -16.66
C LYS A 152 1.00 -5.16 -15.39
N PRO A 153 1.87 -6.03 -14.85
CA PRO A 153 2.79 -5.66 -13.77
C PRO A 153 3.64 -4.46 -14.19
N GLY A 154 3.91 -3.56 -13.24
CA GLY A 154 4.66 -2.33 -13.51
C GLY A 154 3.80 -1.16 -14.03
N ASP A 155 2.50 -1.35 -14.20
CA ASP A 155 1.56 -0.27 -14.57
C ASP A 155 1.12 0.57 -13.35
N GLY A 156 1.63 0.28 -12.17
CA GLY A 156 1.30 0.98 -10.93
C GLY A 156 -0.01 0.56 -10.31
N ASP A 157 -0.55 -0.59 -10.68
CA ASP A 157 -1.84 -1.08 -10.23
C ASP A 157 -1.72 -2.19 -9.19
N ILE A 158 -2.36 -1.99 -8.04
CA ILE A 158 -2.53 -2.99 -7.00
C ILE A 158 -4.01 -3.30 -6.86
N TYR A 159 -4.35 -4.57 -6.75
CA TYR A 159 -5.72 -5.03 -6.65
C TYR A 159 -5.97 -5.73 -5.32
N ALA A 160 -7.09 -5.45 -4.68
CA ALA A 160 -7.55 -6.20 -3.52
C ALA A 160 -8.94 -6.78 -3.81
N ILE A 161 -9.07 -8.11 -3.62
CA ILE A 161 -10.35 -8.80 -3.69
C ILE A 161 -11.03 -8.66 -2.35
N ILE A 162 -12.31 -8.28 -2.38
CA ILE A 162 -13.13 -8.11 -1.19
C ILE A 162 -14.24 -9.15 -1.26
N PRO A 163 -14.06 -10.30 -0.58
CA PRO A 163 -15.07 -11.33 -0.56
C PRO A 163 -16.32 -10.88 0.22
N PRO A 164 -17.46 -11.55 0.03
CA PRO A 164 -18.64 -11.34 0.86
C PRO A 164 -18.26 -11.45 2.34
N HIS A 165 -18.78 -10.53 3.17
CA HIS A 165 -18.52 -10.50 4.63
C HIS A 165 -17.06 -10.21 5.05
N TYR A 166 -16.22 -9.72 4.15
CA TYR A 166 -14.82 -9.35 4.44
C TYR A 166 -14.68 -8.52 5.74
N SER A 167 -15.53 -7.52 5.95
CA SER A 167 -15.50 -6.64 7.13
C SER A 167 -15.73 -7.36 8.47
N LYS A 168 -16.29 -8.57 8.47
CA LYS A 168 -16.49 -9.36 9.69
C LYS A 168 -15.19 -10.00 10.19
N TYR A 169 -14.27 -10.29 9.28
CA TYR A 169 -13.07 -11.08 9.55
C TYR A 169 -11.79 -10.26 9.53
N GLN A 170 -11.80 -9.11 8.87
CA GLN A 170 -10.60 -8.30 8.70
C GLN A 170 -10.59 -7.12 9.65
N LYS A 171 -9.63 -7.14 10.59
CA LYS A 171 -9.31 -6.01 11.46
C LYS A 171 -8.11 -5.28 10.90
N CYS A 172 -8.25 -3.99 10.59
CA CYS A 172 -7.14 -3.13 10.22
C CYS A 172 -6.30 -2.82 11.47
N ARG A 173 -5.07 -3.32 11.53
CA ARG A 173 -4.14 -3.15 12.66
C ARG A 173 -2.88 -2.41 12.24
#